data_2a1f2e56053a61f708cb4ffbbf3aedd3
#
_entry.id   2a1f2e56053a61f708cb4ffbbf3aedd3
#
_cell.length_a   1.000
_cell.length_b   1.000
_cell.length_c   1.000
_cell.angle_alpha   90.00
_cell.angle_beta   90.00
_cell.angle_gamma   90.00
#
_symmetry.space_group_name_H-M   'P 1'
#
loop_
_entity.id
_entity.type
_entity.pdbx_description
1 polymer ?
#
loop_
_entity_poly.entity_id
_entity_poly.type
_entity_poly.pdbx_seq_one_letter_code
_entity_poly.pdbx_strand_id
1 'polypeptide(L)'
;PTNAGYTILRRTYHRDGTADTDMYFDADGNLKALSKGQYGIKRSGKVNLLLDRNGNVMLCVDNLLNGFPCMVVVLGCVVCLLMILLPKSLSVVLTIVYVAFILYETLMFRESGDARTNFVLFSYAAKFLKEQSVRVGVINNIWLFIPLGTGLYRWFQKKWVLLIPFVMSVAIETTQYITGLGIAEFDDVFGNTMGGWIGILVAKGMLIPYRFVDTEQEFQTIVKGLRP
;
A
#
# COMPACT_ATOMS: atom_id res chain seq x y z
N PRO A 1 32.63 0.84 25.00
CA PRO A 1 31.59 0.22 24.20
C PRO A 1 30.33 1.06 24.29
N THR A 2 29.91 1.62 23.16
CA THR A 2 28.64 2.34 23.09
C THR A 2 27.51 1.30 23.22
N ASN A 3 26.44 1.61 23.94
CA ASN A 3 25.21 0.80 24.00
C ASN A 3 24.57 0.58 22.60
N ALA A 4 25.19 1.10 21.55
CA ALA A 4 24.72 1.07 20.17
C ALA A 4 25.04 -0.25 19.41
N GLY A 5 25.81 -1.18 20.02
CA GLY A 5 26.10 -2.48 19.42
C GLY A 5 27.20 -2.48 18.35
N TYR A 6 27.85 -1.37 18.07
CA TYR A 6 29.01 -1.24 17.17
C TYR A 6 30.15 -0.48 17.86
N THR A 7 31.39 -0.59 17.33
CA THR A 7 32.57 0.09 17.88
C THR A 7 33.01 1.24 16.98
N ILE A 8 32.95 1.05 15.68
CA ILE A 8 33.36 2.05 14.68
C ILE A 8 32.15 2.38 13.79
N LEU A 9 31.98 3.68 13.54
CA LEU A 9 31.00 4.23 12.63
C LEU A 9 31.71 4.89 11.46
N ARG A 10 31.47 4.41 10.23
CA ARG A 10 31.93 5.08 9.02
C ARG A 10 30.75 5.86 8.42
N ARG A 11 30.89 7.18 8.37
CA ARG A 11 29.85 8.10 7.87
C ARG A 11 30.27 8.74 6.56
N THR A 12 29.35 8.78 5.59
CA THR A 12 29.47 9.59 4.39
C THR A 12 28.57 10.82 4.47
N TYR A 13 28.86 11.82 3.64
CA TYR A 13 28.13 13.09 3.65
C TYR A 13 27.75 13.50 2.23
N HIS A 14 26.64 14.19 2.10
CA HIS A 14 26.27 14.92 0.89
C HIS A 14 27.16 16.14 0.69
N ARG A 15 27.08 16.77 -0.50
CA ARG A 15 27.86 17.98 -0.82
C ARG A 15 27.54 19.18 0.07
N ASP A 16 26.33 19.22 0.64
CA ASP A 16 25.88 20.25 1.58
C ASP A 16 26.33 20.00 3.02
N GLY A 17 27.11 18.96 3.28
CA GLY A 17 27.62 18.60 4.59
C GLY A 17 26.64 17.78 5.45
N THR A 18 25.44 17.47 4.97
CA THR A 18 24.50 16.62 5.69
C THR A 18 24.92 15.14 5.59
N ALA A 19 24.68 14.37 6.66
CA ALA A 19 25.04 12.97 6.71
C ALA A 19 24.17 12.15 5.73
N ASP A 20 24.81 11.33 4.87
CA ASP A 20 24.15 10.47 3.89
C ASP A 20 24.03 9.03 4.41
N THR A 21 25.14 8.33 4.59
CA THR A 21 25.12 6.93 5.07
C THR A 21 25.98 6.72 6.30
N ASP A 22 25.55 5.81 7.16
CA ASP A 22 26.33 5.28 8.28
C ASP A 22 26.49 3.78 8.11
N MET A 23 27.74 3.26 8.18
CA MET A 23 28.04 1.82 8.20
C MET A 23 28.67 1.46 9.53
N TYR A 24 28.33 0.28 10.06
CA TYR A 24 28.71 -0.17 11.39
C TYR A 24 29.83 -1.22 11.32
N PHE A 25 30.83 -1.08 12.19
CA PHE A 25 31.99 -1.98 12.27
C PHE A 25 32.25 -2.37 13.71
N ASP A 26 32.88 -3.52 13.90
CA ASP A 26 33.46 -3.96 15.18
C ASP A 26 34.80 -3.27 15.48
N ALA A 27 35.45 -3.66 16.58
CA ALA A 27 36.74 -3.11 16.99
C ALA A 27 37.87 -3.46 16.02
N ASP A 28 37.73 -4.58 15.31
CA ASP A 28 38.74 -5.09 14.37
C ASP A 28 38.54 -4.51 12.95
N GLY A 29 37.52 -3.66 12.77
CA GLY A 29 37.21 -3.01 11.50
C GLY A 29 36.42 -3.88 10.53
N ASN A 30 35.84 -5.00 10.97
CA ASN A 30 34.93 -5.80 10.16
C ASN A 30 33.52 -5.26 10.23
N LEU A 31 32.75 -5.39 9.14
CA LEU A 31 31.35 -5.01 9.09
C LEU A 31 30.55 -5.78 10.13
N LYS A 32 29.80 -5.06 10.96
CA LYS A 32 28.97 -5.61 12.03
C LYS A 32 27.50 -5.41 11.74
N ALA A 33 26.75 -6.52 11.76
CA ALA A 33 25.30 -6.48 11.71
C ALA A 33 24.72 -6.08 13.07
N LEU A 34 23.76 -5.17 13.06
CA LEU A 34 22.90 -4.85 14.21
C LEU A 34 21.62 -5.71 14.18
N SER A 35 20.65 -5.36 15.02
CA SER A 35 19.32 -5.98 15.01
C SER A 35 18.73 -6.00 13.60
N LYS A 36 17.94 -7.02 13.25
CA LYS A 36 17.32 -7.21 11.92
C LYS A 36 18.30 -7.41 10.75
N GLY A 37 19.57 -7.73 11.01
CA GLY A 37 20.56 -7.98 9.97
C GLY A 37 21.02 -6.75 9.22
N GLN A 38 20.79 -5.52 9.73
CA GLN A 38 21.24 -4.28 9.12
C GLN A 38 22.73 -4.04 9.42
N TYR A 39 23.46 -3.57 8.41
CA TYR A 39 24.89 -3.20 8.53
C TYR A 39 25.10 -1.70 8.50
N GLY A 40 24.05 -0.92 8.26
CA GLY A 40 24.11 0.52 8.22
C GLY A 40 22.74 1.15 8.00
N ILE A 41 22.71 2.47 7.92
CA ILE A 41 21.55 3.27 7.57
C ILE A 41 21.89 4.27 6.48
N LYS A 42 20.95 4.54 5.59
CA LYS A 42 20.96 5.64 4.64
C LYS A 42 19.88 6.64 5.00
N ARG A 43 20.22 7.92 5.02
CA ARG A 43 19.25 8.99 5.27
C ARG A 43 18.54 9.37 3.98
N SER A 44 17.21 9.32 3.98
CA SER A 44 16.37 9.72 2.87
C SER A 44 15.26 10.64 3.39
N GLY A 45 15.45 11.96 3.22
CA GLY A 45 14.57 12.94 3.82
C GLY A 45 14.55 12.84 5.35
N LYS A 46 13.36 12.64 5.93
CA LYS A 46 13.18 12.52 7.39
C LYS A 46 13.32 11.06 7.91
N VAL A 47 13.60 10.10 7.05
CA VAL A 47 13.63 8.68 7.41
C VAL A 47 15.02 8.07 7.21
N ASN A 48 15.29 6.98 7.93
CA ASN A 48 16.49 6.19 7.82
C ASN A 48 16.17 4.85 7.19
N LEU A 49 16.81 4.53 6.05
CA LEU A 49 16.67 3.26 5.36
C LEU A 49 17.75 2.29 5.82
N LEU A 50 17.37 1.05 6.10
CA LEU A 50 18.27 -0.01 6.53
C LEU A 50 19.13 -0.49 5.34
N LEU A 51 20.43 -0.66 5.57
CA LEU A 51 21.39 -1.09 4.56
C LEU A 51 21.84 -2.53 4.81
N ASP A 52 22.05 -3.28 3.73
CA ASP A 52 22.65 -4.59 3.72
C ASP A 52 24.20 -4.52 3.88
N ARG A 53 24.85 -5.69 3.86
CA ARG A 53 26.30 -5.81 3.96
C ARG A 53 27.06 -5.06 2.85
N ASN A 54 26.45 -4.90 1.69
CA ASN A 54 27.06 -4.26 0.52
C ASN A 54 26.77 -2.73 0.46
N GLY A 55 26.03 -2.20 1.46
CA GLY A 55 25.61 -0.80 1.49
C GLY A 55 24.40 -0.50 0.63
N ASN A 56 23.69 -1.52 0.11
CA ASN A 56 22.44 -1.33 -0.62
C ASN A 56 21.25 -1.24 0.34
N VAL A 57 20.20 -0.53 -0.08
CA VAL A 57 18.95 -0.47 0.68
C VAL A 57 18.28 -1.84 0.69
N MET A 58 18.03 -2.37 1.90
CA MET A 58 17.40 -3.68 2.08
C MET A 58 15.94 -3.66 1.62
N LEU A 59 15.51 -4.72 0.94
CA LEU A 59 14.10 -4.97 0.66
C LEU A 59 13.45 -5.63 1.89
N CYS A 60 12.95 -4.83 2.82
CA CYS A 60 12.28 -5.28 4.04
C CYS A 60 11.06 -4.41 4.35
N VAL A 61 10.16 -4.95 5.17
CA VAL A 61 8.91 -4.25 5.53
C VAL A 61 9.18 -2.90 6.18
N ASP A 62 10.19 -2.81 7.04
CA ASP A 62 10.58 -1.55 7.70
C ASP A 62 10.94 -0.47 6.67
N ASN A 63 11.73 -0.80 5.64
CA ASN A 63 12.09 0.14 4.59
C ASN A 63 10.92 0.46 3.66
N LEU A 64 10.08 -0.51 3.35
CA LEU A 64 8.91 -0.31 2.49
C LEU A 64 7.89 0.64 3.11
N LEU A 65 7.58 0.45 4.40
CA LEU A 65 6.61 1.26 5.12
C LEU A 65 7.20 2.51 5.77
N ASN A 66 8.51 2.68 5.71
CA ASN A 66 9.18 3.82 6.32
C ASN A 66 8.77 5.14 5.63
N GLY A 67 8.21 6.05 6.41
CA GLY A 67 7.64 7.30 5.92
C GLY A 67 6.18 7.21 5.47
N PHE A 68 5.58 6.01 5.44
CA PHE A 68 4.14 5.88 5.20
C PHE A 68 3.38 6.14 6.51
N PRO A 69 2.35 7.01 6.51
CA PRO A 69 1.66 7.38 7.75
C PRO A 69 0.91 6.19 8.35
N CYS A 70 1.28 5.76 9.54
CA CYS A 70 0.64 4.65 10.25
C CYS A 70 -0.88 4.86 10.42
N MET A 71 -1.30 6.10 10.65
CA MET A 71 -2.72 6.47 10.75
C MET A 71 -3.51 6.14 9.49
N VAL A 72 -2.94 6.32 8.29
CA VAL A 72 -3.59 5.98 7.02
C VAL A 72 -3.77 4.46 6.91
N VAL A 73 -2.77 3.68 7.35
CA VAL A 73 -2.88 2.21 7.38
C VAL A 73 -4.01 1.77 8.31
N VAL A 74 -4.03 2.29 9.54
CA VAL A 74 -5.06 1.95 10.53
C VAL A 74 -6.45 2.33 10.03
N LEU A 75 -6.60 3.54 9.48
CA LEU A 75 -7.89 4.02 8.95
C LEU A 75 -8.38 3.13 7.81
N GLY A 76 -7.52 2.78 6.86
CA GLY A 76 -7.87 1.88 5.75
C GLY A 76 -8.30 0.49 6.25
N CYS A 77 -7.58 -0.08 7.23
CA CYS A 77 -7.97 -1.34 7.88
C CYS A 77 -9.35 -1.23 8.55
N VAL A 78 -9.62 -0.15 9.28
CA VAL A 78 -10.92 0.09 9.93
C VAL A 78 -12.03 0.18 8.87
N VAL A 79 -11.81 0.92 7.78
CA VAL A 79 -12.80 1.03 6.68
C VAL A 79 -13.07 -0.35 6.07
N CYS A 80 -12.04 -1.16 5.79
CA CYS A 80 -12.20 -2.53 5.28
C CYS A 80 -13.02 -3.39 6.24
N LEU A 81 -12.71 -3.35 7.54
CA LEU A 81 -13.45 -4.10 8.56
C LEU A 81 -14.91 -3.66 8.63
N LEU A 82 -15.19 -2.36 8.62
CA LEU A 82 -16.55 -1.84 8.60
C LEU A 82 -17.31 -2.32 7.35
N MET A 83 -16.68 -2.28 6.15
CA MET A 83 -17.29 -2.80 4.92
C MET A 83 -17.64 -4.28 4.99
N ILE A 84 -16.88 -5.08 5.74
CA ILE A 84 -17.11 -6.53 5.89
C ILE A 84 -18.16 -6.81 6.98
N LEU A 85 -18.07 -6.15 8.13
CA LEU A 85 -18.87 -6.44 9.32
C LEU A 85 -20.26 -5.79 9.31
N LEU A 86 -20.42 -4.64 8.64
CA LEU A 86 -21.70 -3.95 8.58
C LEU A 86 -22.74 -4.73 7.75
N PRO A 87 -24.03 -4.53 7.99
CA PRO A 87 -25.10 -5.00 7.13
C PRO A 87 -24.85 -4.58 5.68
N LYS A 88 -25.24 -5.43 4.71
CA LYS A 88 -24.94 -5.22 3.30
C LYS A 88 -25.35 -3.83 2.78
N SER A 89 -26.51 -3.32 3.18
CA SER A 89 -26.99 -2.00 2.82
C SER A 89 -26.07 -0.86 3.26
N LEU A 90 -25.61 -0.90 4.51
CA LEU A 90 -24.67 0.09 5.04
C LEU A 90 -23.29 -0.04 4.41
N SER A 91 -22.83 -1.26 4.15
CA SER A 91 -21.58 -1.51 3.42
C SER A 91 -21.60 -0.91 2.01
N VAL A 92 -22.73 -1.00 1.31
CA VAL A 92 -22.91 -0.38 -0.01
C VAL A 92 -22.83 1.15 0.07
N VAL A 93 -23.54 1.76 1.03
CA VAL A 93 -23.46 3.22 1.26
C VAL A 93 -22.02 3.65 1.56
N LEU A 94 -21.35 2.94 2.47
CA LEU A 94 -19.94 3.22 2.80
C LEU A 94 -19.02 3.09 1.57
N THR A 95 -19.27 2.10 0.70
CA THR A 95 -18.51 1.93 -0.55
C THR A 95 -18.72 3.11 -1.49
N ILE A 96 -19.96 3.60 -1.65
CA ILE A 96 -20.26 4.78 -2.48
C ILE A 96 -19.57 6.03 -1.94
N VAL A 97 -19.64 6.25 -0.63
CA VAL A 97 -18.94 7.38 0.03
C VAL A 97 -17.42 7.25 -0.18
N TYR A 98 -16.91 6.04 -0.10
CA TYR A 98 -15.48 5.80 -0.31
C TYR A 98 -15.04 6.03 -1.77
N VAL A 99 -15.88 5.70 -2.75
CA VAL A 99 -15.64 6.06 -4.16
C VAL A 99 -15.57 7.59 -4.31
N ALA A 100 -16.49 8.32 -3.71
CA ALA A 100 -16.46 9.80 -3.73
C ALA A 100 -15.18 10.33 -3.06
N PHE A 101 -14.72 9.71 -1.98
CA PHE A 101 -13.44 10.04 -1.32
C PHE A 101 -12.24 9.79 -2.25
N ILE A 102 -12.18 8.65 -2.94
CA ILE A 102 -11.11 8.39 -3.93
C ILE A 102 -11.08 9.47 -5.01
N LEU A 103 -12.23 9.80 -5.60
CA LEU A 103 -12.30 10.81 -6.64
C LEU A 103 -11.89 12.20 -6.12
N TYR A 104 -12.24 12.53 -4.89
CA TYR A 104 -11.83 13.76 -4.24
C TYR A 104 -10.31 13.81 -4.06
N GLU A 105 -9.69 12.77 -3.47
CA GLU A 105 -8.25 12.68 -3.24
C GLU A 105 -7.44 12.70 -4.55
N THR A 106 -7.93 12.02 -5.57
CA THR A 106 -7.19 11.87 -6.83
C THR A 106 -7.35 13.04 -7.79
N LEU A 107 -8.45 13.79 -7.70
CA LEU A 107 -8.75 14.87 -8.66
C LEU A 107 -8.64 16.28 -8.04
N MET A 108 -8.90 16.45 -6.72
CA MET A 108 -8.95 17.78 -6.11
C MET A 108 -7.64 18.27 -5.51
N PHE A 109 -6.75 17.36 -5.09
CA PHE A 109 -5.47 17.73 -4.46
C PHE A 109 -4.29 17.77 -5.43
N ARG A 110 -4.51 17.69 -6.73
CA ARG A 110 -3.44 17.81 -7.71
C ARG A 110 -3.29 19.24 -8.22
N GLU A 111 -2.05 19.72 -8.28
CA GLU A 111 -1.74 21.00 -8.90
C GLU A 111 -1.93 20.89 -10.41
N SER A 112 -2.58 21.90 -11.01
CA SER A 112 -2.70 21.99 -12.46
C SER A 112 -1.32 22.23 -13.09
N GLY A 113 -0.98 21.45 -14.09
CA GLY A 113 0.26 21.53 -14.85
C GLY A 113 0.04 21.16 -16.31
N ASP A 114 1.16 21.05 -17.05
CA ASP A 114 1.08 20.58 -18.44
C ASP A 114 0.60 19.12 -18.47
N ALA A 115 -0.38 18.83 -19.31
CA ALA A 115 -0.84 17.47 -19.56
C ALA A 115 0.35 16.61 -20.07
N ARG A 116 0.79 15.66 -19.26
CA ARG A 116 1.89 14.74 -19.56
C ARG A 116 1.43 13.32 -19.38
N THR A 117 2.08 12.42 -20.09
CA THR A 117 1.83 10.99 -19.99
C THR A 117 3.12 10.23 -19.74
N ASN A 118 3.08 9.22 -18.89
CA ASN A 118 4.15 8.27 -18.68
C ASN A 118 3.61 6.85 -18.84
N PHE A 119 3.83 6.27 -20.01
CA PHE A 119 3.37 4.90 -20.32
C PHE A 119 4.43 3.83 -20.03
N VAL A 120 5.53 4.17 -19.37
CA VAL A 120 6.57 3.21 -19.00
C VAL A 120 6.19 2.54 -17.69
N LEU A 121 5.89 1.23 -17.75
CA LEU A 121 5.59 0.44 -16.56
C LEU A 121 6.85 0.26 -15.70
N PHE A 122 6.71 0.42 -14.39
CA PHE A 122 7.80 0.39 -13.41
C PHE A 122 8.88 1.46 -13.63
N SER A 123 8.49 2.62 -14.16
CA SER A 123 9.37 3.77 -14.34
C SER A 123 10.03 4.22 -13.04
N TYR A 124 9.36 4.00 -11.91
CA TYR A 124 9.83 4.32 -10.57
C TYR A 124 10.83 3.29 -9.98
N ALA A 125 11.01 2.10 -10.61
CA ALA A 125 11.71 0.98 -9.97
C ALA A 125 13.13 1.34 -9.46
N ALA A 126 13.89 2.10 -10.24
CA ALA A 126 15.25 2.54 -9.86
C ALA A 126 15.26 3.50 -8.64
N LYS A 127 14.17 4.22 -8.42
CA LYS A 127 14.02 5.24 -7.37
C LYS A 127 13.26 4.70 -6.15
N PHE A 128 12.45 3.67 -6.32
CA PHE A 128 11.52 3.16 -5.31
C PHE A 128 12.16 2.91 -3.94
N LEU A 129 13.32 2.24 -3.89
CA LEU A 129 14.04 2.00 -2.63
C LEU A 129 14.88 3.20 -2.17
N LYS A 130 15.20 4.14 -3.06
CA LYS A 130 16.09 5.26 -2.78
C LYS A 130 15.36 6.52 -2.32
N GLU A 131 14.19 6.80 -2.92
CA GLU A 131 13.43 8.02 -2.71
C GLU A 131 12.15 7.73 -1.92
N GLN A 132 12.01 8.37 -0.75
CA GLN A 132 10.83 8.19 0.12
C GLN A 132 9.54 8.63 -0.57
N SER A 133 9.56 9.76 -1.27
CA SER A 133 8.37 10.32 -1.95
C SER A 133 7.81 9.34 -2.99
N VAL A 134 8.69 8.74 -3.80
CA VAL A 134 8.31 7.75 -4.81
C VAL A 134 7.69 6.51 -4.15
N ARG A 135 8.34 5.99 -3.11
CA ARG A 135 7.84 4.82 -2.38
C ARG A 135 6.48 5.06 -1.74
N VAL A 136 6.33 6.19 -1.05
CA VAL A 136 5.06 6.57 -0.41
C VAL A 136 3.97 6.74 -1.45
N GLY A 137 4.24 7.36 -2.60
CA GLY A 137 3.29 7.50 -3.70
C GLY A 137 2.78 6.16 -4.22
N VAL A 138 3.69 5.24 -4.56
CA VAL A 138 3.33 3.90 -5.05
C VAL A 138 2.50 3.12 -4.02
N ILE A 139 2.92 3.12 -2.75
CA ILE A 139 2.18 2.43 -1.70
C ILE A 139 0.81 3.07 -1.48
N ASN A 140 0.72 4.39 -1.56
CA ASN A 140 -0.54 5.11 -1.39
C ASN A 140 -1.55 4.75 -2.48
N ASN A 141 -1.13 4.64 -3.75
CA ASN A 141 -2.00 4.23 -4.86
C ASN A 141 -2.57 2.83 -4.62
N ILE A 142 -1.72 1.86 -4.22
CA ILE A 142 -2.17 0.52 -3.86
C ILE A 142 -3.14 0.59 -2.66
N TRP A 143 -2.75 1.29 -1.61
CA TRP A 143 -3.50 1.33 -0.35
C TRP A 143 -4.87 1.97 -0.51
N LEU A 144 -4.98 3.02 -1.31
CA LEU A 144 -6.22 3.74 -1.57
C LEU A 144 -7.31 2.86 -2.20
N PHE A 145 -6.91 1.86 -3.01
CA PHE A 145 -7.86 0.99 -3.71
C PHE A 145 -8.21 -0.30 -2.96
N ILE A 146 -7.53 -0.65 -1.86
CA ILE A 146 -7.84 -1.84 -1.06
C ILE A 146 -9.26 -1.78 -0.46
N PRO A 147 -9.69 -0.70 0.22
CA PRO A 147 -11.06 -0.62 0.72
C PRO A 147 -12.11 -0.63 -0.40
N LEU A 148 -11.81 0.00 -1.54
CA LEU A 148 -12.70 -0.05 -2.71
C LEU A 148 -12.96 -1.50 -3.14
N GLY A 149 -11.90 -2.29 -3.34
CA GLY A 149 -12.02 -3.70 -3.72
C GLY A 149 -12.81 -4.51 -2.70
N THR A 150 -12.56 -4.25 -1.40
CA THR A 150 -13.27 -4.89 -0.29
C THR A 150 -14.78 -4.61 -0.35
N GLY A 151 -15.17 -3.35 -0.50
CA GLY A 151 -16.57 -2.94 -0.58
C GLY A 151 -17.27 -3.47 -1.83
N LEU A 152 -16.62 -3.40 -2.98
CA LEU A 152 -17.15 -3.90 -4.25
C LEU A 152 -17.42 -5.42 -4.18
N TYR A 153 -16.50 -6.19 -3.61
CA TYR A 153 -16.70 -7.63 -3.46
C TYR A 153 -17.84 -7.94 -2.47
N ARG A 154 -17.93 -7.21 -1.36
CA ARG A 154 -19.05 -7.31 -0.41
C ARG A 154 -20.39 -7.03 -1.09
N TRP A 155 -20.43 -6.09 -2.03
CA TRP A 155 -21.64 -5.71 -2.76
C TRP A 155 -22.07 -6.77 -3.77
N PHE A 156 -21.18 -7.16 -4.71
CA PHE A 156 -21.53 -7.95 -5.90
C PHE A 156 -21.21 -9.43 -5.81
N GLN A 157 -20.12 -9.83 -5.16
CA GLN A 157 -19.63 -11.23 -5.05
C GLN A 157 -19.50 -11.96 -6.39
N LYS A 158 -19.19 -11.26 -7.47
CA LYS A 158 -19.08 -11.80 -8.84
C LYS A 158 -17.67 -11.55 -9.41
N LYS A 159 -17.24 -12.40 -10.35
CA LYS A 159 -15.89 -12.33 -10.95
C LYS A 159 -15.63 -11.04 -11.74
N TRP A 160 -16.65 -10.46 -12.40
CA TRP A 160 -16.50 -9.24 -13.17
C TRP A 160 -16.10 -8.00 -12.33
N VAL A 161 -16.29 -8.08 -11.02
CA VAL A 161 -15.85 -7.04 -10.08
C VAL A 161 -14.34 -6.77 -10.17
N LEU A 162 -13.56 -7.76 -10.61
CA LEU A 162 -12.11 -7.58 -10.83
C LEU A 162 -11.78 -6.51 -11.90
N LEU A 163 -12.71 -6.19 -12.78
CA LEU A 163 -12.52 -5.16 -13.82
C LEU A 163 -12.75 -3.74 -13.28
N ILE A 164 -13.56 -3.57 -12.22
CA ILE A 164 -13.94 -2.24 -11.75
C ILE A 164 -12.74 -1.38 -11.31
N PRO A 165 -11.80 -1.89 -10.47
CA PRO A 165 -10.63 -1.10 -10.07
C PRO A 165 -9.81 -0.64 -11.27
N PHE A 166 -9.63 -1.50 -12.27
CA PHE A 166 -8.92 -1.15 -13.50
C PHE A 166 -9.64 -0.05 -14.29
N VAL A 167 -10.92 -0.24 -14.58
CA VAL A 167 -11.73 0.74 -15.33
C VAL A 167 -11.78 2.09 -14.61
N MET A 168 -11.97 2.07 -13.29
CA MET A 168 -12.00 3.27 -12.47
C MET A 168 -10.66 3.99 -12.49
N SER A 169 -9.56 3.26 -12.38
CA SER A 169 -8.21 3.85 -12.42
C SER A 169 -7.91 4.47 -13.79
N VAL A 170 -8.23 3.78 -14.89
CA VAL A 170 -8.09 4.33 -16.24
C VAL A 170 -8.92 5.60 -16.41
N ALA A 171 -10.15 5.62 -15.86
CA ALA A 171 -11.00 6.82 -15.92
C ALA A 171 -10.41 8.00 -15.14
N ILE A 172 -9.81 7.75 -13.97
CA ILE A 172 -9.11 8.76 -13.16
C ILE A 172 -7.93 9.33 -13.96
N GLU A 173 -7.03 8.49 -14.46
CA GLU A 173 -5.85 8.91 -15.21
C GLU A 173 -6.22 9.67 -16.49
N THR A 174 -7.27 9.21 -17.19
CA THR A 174 -7.80 9.92 -18.37
C THR A 174 -8.35 11.29 -17.99
N THR A 175 -9.06 11.40 -16.87
CA THR A 175 -9.58 12.68 -16.39
C THR A 175 -8.45 13.63 -16.01
N GLN A 176 -7.42 13.16 -15.33
CA GLN A 176 -6.24 13.94 -14.96
C GLN A 176 -5.52 14.47 -16.22
N TYR A 177 -5.37 13.62 -17.23
CA TYR A 177 -4.76 14.00 -18.51
C TYR A 177 -5.57 15.11 -19.21
N ILE A 178 -6.90 14.92 -19.35
CA ILE A 178 -7.76 15.87 -20.06
C ILE A 178 -7.86 17.21 -19.32
N THR A 179 -7.89 17.17 -17.98
CA THR A 179 -8.01 18.39 -17.16
C THR A 179 -6.68 19.06 -16.85
N GLY A 180 -5.54 18.43 -17.19
CA GLY A 180 -4.21 18.92 -16.83
C GLY A 180 -3.91 18.88 -15.33
N LEU A 181 -4.63 18.04 -14.56
CA LEU A 181 -4.48 17.89 -13.13
C LEU A 181 -3.39 16.86 -12.73
N GLY A 182 -2.33 16.78 -13.50
CA GLY A 182 -1.20 15.91 -13.20
C GLY A 182 -0.68 15.14 -14.42
N ILE A 183 0.19 14.16 -14.14
CA ILE A 183 0.76 13.27 -15.14
C ILE A 183 -0.06 11.98 -15.12
N ALA A 184 -0.60 11.57 -16.27
CA ALA A 184 -1.24 10.27 -16.40
C ALA A 184 -0.18 9.18 -16.47
N GLU A 185 -0.14 8.31 -15.45
CA GLU A 185 0.90 7.31 -15.29
C GLU A 185 0.33 5.88 -15.37
N PHE A 186 0.96 5.06 -16.22
CA PHE A 186 0.59 3.64 -16.31
C PHE A 186 0.88 2.89 -15.00
N ASP A 187 1.89 3.34 -14.26
CA ASP A 187 2.24 2.82 -12.94
C ASP A 187 1.12 3.04 -11.91
N ASP A 188 0.42 4.17 -11.98
CA ASP A 188 -0.71 4.47 -11.10
C ASP A 188 -1.90 3.56 -11.43
N VAL A 189 -2.19 3.32 -12.73
CA VAL A 189 -3.21 2.35 -13.15
C VAL A 189 -2.90 0.96 -12.61
N PHE A 190 -1.64 0.55 -12.68
CA PHE A 190 -1.22 -0.76 -12.18
C PHE A 190 -1.35 -0.83 -10.65
N GLY A 191 -0.85 0.15 -9.91
CA GLY A 191 -0.90 0.20 -8.46
C GLY A 191 -2.34 0.19 -7.91
N ASN A 192 -3.20 1.04 -8.45
CA ASN A 192 -4.61 1.13 -8.11
C ASN A 192 -5.36 -0.19 -8.38
N THR A 193 -5.12 -0.81 -9.54
CA THR A 193 -5.72 -2.10 -9.90
C THR A 193 -5.30 -3.20 -8.95
N MET A 194 -4.00 -3.28 -8.64
CA MET A 194 -3.46 -4.25 -7.67
C MET A 194 -4.06 -4.06 -6.29
N GLY A 195 -4.19 -2.81 -5.82
CA GLY A 195 -4.85 -2.49 -4.56
C GLY A 195 -6.29 -3.00 -4.53
N GLY A 196 -7.07 -2.74 -5.57
CA GLY A 196 -8.43 -3.23 -5.70
C GLY A 196 -8.51 -4.77 -5.69
N TRP A 197 -7.62 -5.46 -6.36
CA TRP A 197 -7.57 -6.93 -6.34
C TRP A 197 -7.20 -7.48 -4.96
N ILE A 198 -6.25 -6.87 -4.27
CA ILE A 198 -5.92 -7.23 -2.88
C ILE A 198 -7.16 -7.10 -1.99
N GLY A 199 -7.89 -5.98 -2.08
CA GLY A 199 -9.12 -5.77 -1.32
C GLY A 199 -10.19 -6.83 -1.61
N ILE A 200 -10.39 -7.19 -2.88
CA ILE A 200 -11.31 -8.28 -3.29
C ILE A 200 -10.89 -9.62 -2.67
N LEU A 201 -9.59 -9.95 -2.69
CA LEU A 201 -9.07 -11.19 -2.10
C LEU A 201 -9.24 -11.22 -0.59
N VAL A 202 -8.97 -10.11 0.11
CA VAL A 202 -9.18 -9.96 1.55
C VAL A 202 -10.65 -10.19 1.90
N ALA A 203 -11.56 -9.49 1.22
CA ALA A 203 -13.00 -9.64 1.44
C ALA A 203 -13.48 -11.06 1.16
N LYS A 204 -13.01 -11.67 0.08
CA LYS A 204 -13.34 -13.06 -0.26
C LYS A 204 -12.88 -14.01 0.85
N GLY A 205 -11.64 -13.89 1.31
CA GLY A 205 -11.09 -14.73 2.38
C GLY A 205 -11.84 -14.60 3.69
N MET A 206 -12.23 -13.37 4.08
CA MET A 206 -12.95 -13.11 5.31
C MET A 206 -14.43 -13.51 5.26
N LEU A 207 -15.07 -13.49 4.09
CA LEU A 207 -16.49 -13.85 3.93
C LEU A 207 -16.72 -15.36 3.75
N ILE A 208 -15.71 -16.14 3.38
CA ILE A 208 -15.82 -17.60 3.25
C ILE A 208 -16.33 -18.24 4.55
N PRO A 209 -15.77 -17.97 5.74
CA PRO A 209 -16.24 -18.58 6.99
C PRO A 209 -17.73 -18.33 7.27
N TYR A 210 -18.22 -17.12 6.98
CA TYR A 210 -19.64 -16.78 7.18
C TYR A 210 -20.58 -17.59 6.27
N ARG A 211 -20.16 -17.92 5.06
CA ARG A 211 -20.96 -18.77 4.15
C ARG A 211 -21.05 -20.21 4.65
N PHE A 212 -19.99 -20.73 5.26
CA PHE A 212 -20.04 -22.08 5.86
C PHE A 212 -20.98 -22.14 7.04
N VAL A 213 -20.99 -21.11 7.88
CA VAL A 213 -21.92 -21.02 9.05
C VAL A 213 -23.37 -20.96 8.57
N ASP A 214 -23.68 -20.13 7.58
CA ASP A 214 -25.05 -20.04 7.03
C ASP A 214 -25.50 -21.36 6.43
N THR A 215 -24.62 -22.04 5.69
CA THR A 215 -24.94 -23.35 5.06
C THR A 215 -25.16 -24.43 6.13
N GLU A 216 -24.40 -24.40 7.22
CA GLU A 216 -24.56 -25.37 8.30
C GLU A 216 -25.85 -25.12 9.11
N GLN A 217 -26.23 -23.86 9.32
CA GLN A 217 -27.51 -23.50 9.91
C GLN A 217 -28.71 -23.90 9.02
N GLU A 218 -28.62 -23.65 7.73
CA GLU A 218 -29.61 -24.12 6.76
C GLU A 218 -29.72 -25.65 6.73
N PHE A 219 -28.59 -26.35 6.73
CA PHE A 219 -28.55 -27.81 6.79
C PHE A 219 -29.17 -28.36 8.07
N GLN A 220 -28.82 -27.77 9.23
CA GLN A 220 -29.42 -28.14 10.53
C GLN A 220 -30.93 -27.87 10.58
N THR A 221 -31.39 -26.82 9.91
CA THR A 221 -32.84 -26.50 9.82
C THR A 221 -33.57 -27.54 8.97
N ILE A 222 -32.98 -27.94 7.83
CA ILE A 222 -33.53 -28.99 6.97
C ILE A 222 -33.58 -30.33 7.72
N VAL A 223 -32.48 -30.71 8.39
CA VAL A 223 -32.44 -31.98 9.17
C VAL A 223 -33.42 -31.99 10.32
N LYS A 224 -33.66 -30.86 11.01
CA LYS A 224 -34.70 -30.75 12.06
C LYS A 224 -36.12 -30.86 11.49
N GLY A 225 -36.36 -30.34 10.29
CA GLY A 225 -37.66 -30.46 9.60
C GLY A 225 -37.95 -31.84 9.04
N LEU A 226 -36.96 -32.73 8.94
CA LEU A 226 -37.07 -34.10 8.47
C LEU A 226 -37.24 -35.15 9.62
N ARG A 227 -37.21 -34.72 10.88
CA ARG A 227 -37.50 -35.61 12.01
C ARG A 227 -39.02 -35.72 12.17
N PRO A 228 -39.60 -36.95 12.12
CA PRO A 228 -41.01 -37.20 12.28
C PRO A 228 -41.50 -36.89 13.72
#